data_4c6aaaef8fbf33aa3ef175dfdddf6794
#
_entry.id   4c6aaaef8fbf33aa3ef175dfdddf6794
#
_cell.length_a   1.000
_cell.length_b   1.000
_cell.length_c   1.000
_cell.angle_alpha   90.00
_cell.angle_beta   90.00
_cell.angle_gamma   90.00
#
_symmetry.space_group_name_H-M   'P 1'
#
loop_
_entity.id
_entity.type
_entity.pdbx_description
1 polymer ?
#
loop_
_entity_poly.entity_id
_entity_poly.type
_entity_poly.pdbx_seq_one_letter_code
_entity_poly.pdbx_strand_id
1 'polypeptide(L)'
;MRVIYRGDLDGIVSAAILMEVGLCDELVQAHPKDMQAGKVDVQEGDIICNLPYHSNCGMWFDHHSSVIDSSAMPEEFTGLVEVAPSAAGLVFKYFLPDHPELSKYEQLVKETDLVDSADLTLDQVKNPEGTFLLGFLTDPRTGMGYQQDLNISNFQWVSSLVELLTKYSVEE
;
A
#
# COMPACT_ATOMS: atom_id res chain seq x y z
N MET A 1 -5.06 -6.76 -13.96
CA MET A 1 -3.74 -6.07 -14.08
C MET A 1 -2.86 -6.48 -12.92
N ARG A 2 -1.54 -6.35 -13.03
CA ARG A 2 -0.62 -6.55 -11.91
C ARG A 2 -0.56 -5.28 -11.05
N VAL A 3 -0.54 -5.48 -9.72
CA VAL A 3 -0.33 -4.40 -8.75
C VAL A 3 1.02 -4.63 -8.07
N ILE A 4 1.93 -3.69 -8.27
CA ILE A 4 3.25 -3.65 -7.61
C ILE A 4 3.13 -2.73 -6.40
N TYR A 5 3.33 -3.28 -5.21
CA TYR A 5 3.07 -2.57 -3.97
C TYR A 5 4.18 -2.80 -2.94
N ARG A 6 4.34 -1.86 -2.03
CA ARG A 6 5.22 -2.01 -0.87
C ARG A 6 4.54 -2.91 0.16
N GLY A 7 5.31 -3.80 0.80
CA GLY A 7 4.79 -4.81 1.73
C GLY A 7 4.56 -4.28 3.16
N ASP A 8 4.22 -3.02 3.34
CA ASP A 8 3.77 -2.43 4.60
C ASP A 8 2.25 -2.19 4.58
N LEU A 9 1.69 -1.70 5.68
CA LEU A 9 0.24 -1.51 5.80
C LEU A 9 -0.32 -0.62 4.68
N ASP A 10 0.36 0.48 4.36
CA ASP A 10 -0.07 1.42 3.32
C ASP A 10 -0.15 0.74 1.94
N GLY A 11 0.89 0.02 1.54
CA GLY A 11 0.87 -0.72 0.28
C GLY A 11 -0.16 -1.86 0.27
N ILE A 12 -0.35 -2.57 1.39
CA ILE A 12 -1.35 -3.64 1.53
C ILE A 12 -2.77 -3.09 1.35
N VAL A 13 -3.11 -1.99 2.03
CA VAL A 13 -4.45 -1.37 1.94
C VAL A 13 -4.67 -0.78 0.55
N SER A 14 -3.65 -0.15 -0.06
CA SER A 14 -3.70 0.29 -1.45
C SER A 14 -4.04 -0.85 -2.42
N ALA A 15 -3.35 -1.99 -2.28
CA ALA A 15 -3.57 -3.16 -3.12
C ALA A 15 -4.97 -3.80 -2.88
N ALA A 16 -5.47 -3.82 -1.63
CA ALA A 16 -6.80 -4.32 -1.30
C ALA A 16 -7.90 -3.46 -1.96
N ILE A 17 -7.79 -2.14 -1.94
CA ILE A 17 -8.73 -1.24 -2.61
C ILE A 17 -8.71 -1.48 -4.13
N LEU A 18 -7.52 -1.62 -4.74
CA LEU A 18 -7.39 -1.92 -6.17
C LEU A 18 -7.97 -3.28 -6.55
N MET A 19 -7.85 -4.27 -5.67
CA MET A 19 -8.48 -5.58 -5.84
C MET A 19 -10.00 -5.49 -5.76
N GLU A 20 -10.54 -4.71 -4.84
CA GLU A 20 -11.98 -4.49 -4.69
C GLU A 20 -12.62 -3.85 -5.93
N VAL A 21 -11.94 -2.89 -6.56
CA VAL A 21 -12.41 -2.25 -7.80
C VAL A 21 -12.11 -3.08 -9.07
N GLY A 22 -11.62 -4.31 -8.91
CA GLY A 22 -11.39 -5.24 -10.03
C GLY A 22 -10.16 -4.90 -10.89
N LEU A 23 -9.21 -4.15 -10.38
CA LEU A 23 -7.99 -3.75 -11.10
C LEU A 23 -6.76 -4.61 -10.72
N CYS A 24 -6.89 -5.59 -9.83
CA CYS A 24 -5.78 -6.44 -9.38
C CYS A 24 -6.07 -7.91 -9.66
N ASP A 25 -5.35 -8.49 -10.62
CA ASP A 25 -5.36 -9.93 -10.92
C ASP A 25 -4.12 -10.63 -10.36
N GLU A 26 -3.03 -9.90 -10.17
CA GLU A 26 -1.75 -10.40 -9.69
C GLU A 26 -1.10 -9.39 -8.76
N LEU A 27 -0.55 -9.89 -7.64
CA LEU A 27 0.16 -9.10 -6.64
C LEU A 27 1.68 -9.28 -6.79
N VAL A 28 2.41 -8.17 -6.80
CA VAL A 28 3.87 -8.15 -6.83
C VAL A 28 4.38 -7.27 -5.69
N GLN A 29 4.94 -7.88 -4.66
CA GLN A 29 5.56 -7.12 -3.57
C GLN A 29 6.95 -6.62 -4.00
N ALA A 30 7.23 -5.35 -3.79
CA ALA A 30 8.54 -4.77 -4.09
C ALA A 30 9.05 -3.88 -2.95
N HIS A 31 10.36 -3.68 -2.93
CA HIS A 31 11.01 -2.73 -2.03
C HIS A 31 11.46 -1.49 -2.82
N PRO A 32 11.33 -0.26 -2.28
CA PRO A 32 11.72 0.96 -2.99
C PRO A 32 13.15 0.92 -3.55
N LYS A 33 14.11 0.34 -2.82
CA LYS A 33 15.50 0.20 -3.28
C LYS A 33 15.63 -0.75 -4.47
N ASP A 34 14.81 -1.79 -4.56
CA ASP A 34 14.87 -2.72 -5.68
C ASP A 34 14.22 -2.12 -6.92
N MET A 35 13.18 -1.30 -6.76
CA MET A 35 12.63 -0.45 -7.82
C MET A 35 13.71 0.50 -8.39
N GLN A 36 14.37 1.27 -7.51
CA GLN A 36 15.44 2.21 -7.88
C GLN A 36 16.65 1.52 -8.52
N ALA A 37 16.95 0.28 -8.13
CA ALA A 37 18.03 -0.51 -8.69
C ALA A 37 17.67 -1.25 -9.99
N GLY A 38 16.43 -1.09 -10.50
CA GLY A 38 15.95 -1.75 -11.72
C GLY A 38 15.86 -3.28 -11.60
N LYS A 39 15.68 -3.81 -10.38
CA LYS A 39 15.57 -5.24 -10.13
C LYS A 39 14.14 -5.78 -10.21
N VAL A 40 13.16 -4.89 -10.20
CA VAL A 40 11.74 -5.23 -10.33
C VAL A 40 11.37 -5.19 -11.80
N ASP A 41 10.84 -6.31 -12.30
CA ASP A 41 10.34 -6.41 -13.68
C ASP A 41 8.96 -5.71 -13.77
N VAL A 42 8.98 -4.41 -14.09
CA VAL A 42 7.77 -3.61 -14.30
C VAL A 42 7.33 -3.75 -15.75
N GLN A 43 6.15 -4.31 -15.97
CA GLN A 43 5.54 -4.52 -17.29
C GLN A 43 4.64 -3.35 -17.66
N GLU A 44 4.34 -3.25 -18.95
CA GLU A 44 3.43 -2.25 -19.46
C GLU A 44 2.01 -2.42 -18.88
N GLY A 45 1.47 -1.36 -18.31
CA GLY A 45 0.14 -1.37 -17.71
C GLY A 45 0.09 -1.77 -16.24
N ASP A 46 1.21 -2.10 -15.59
CA ASP A 46 1.25 -2.35 -14.15
C ASP A 46 0.77 -1.14 -13.35
N ILE A 47 0.13 -1.39 -12.22
CA ILE A 47 -0.24 -0.35 -11.24
C ILE A 47 0.82 -0.34 -10.15
N ILE A 48 1.37 0.82 -9.84
CA ILE A 48 2.39 1.00 -8.79
C ILE A 48 1.81 1.79 -7.62
N CYS A 49 1.93 1.26 -6.40
CA CYS A 49 1.45 1.90 -5.17
C CYS A 49 2.54 1.97 -4.10
N ASN A 50 2.70 3.15 -3.47
CA ASN A 50 3.64 3.40 -2.38
C ASN A 50 5.09 3.04 -2.75
N LEU A 51 5.46 3.28 -4.00
CA LEU A 51 6.76 2.93 -4.59
C LEU A 51 7.16 3.96 -5.65
N PRO A 52 8.47 4.10 -5.94
CA PRO A 52 8.96 5.00 -6.98
C PRO A 52 8.35 4.73 -8.36
N TYR A 53 8.19 5.80 -9.13
CA TYR A 53 7.71 5.77 -10.51
C TYR A 53 8.55 4.85 -11.42
N HIS A 54 7.86 4.22 -12.36
CA HIS A 54 8.49 3.52 -13.49
C HIS A 54 7.72 3.82 -14.79
N SER A 55 8.43 4.06 -15.88
CA SER A 55 7.84 4.50 -17.17
C SER A 55 6.87 3.50 -17.81
N ASN A 56 6.93 2.22 -17.44
CA ASN A 56 6.02 1.19 -17.95
C ASN A 56 4.72 1.12 -17.16
N CYS A 57 4.59 1.81 -16.00
CA CYS A 57 3.36 1.72 -15.23
C CYS A 57 2.18 2.36 -15.99
N GLY A 58 1.03 1.73 -15.90
CA GLY A 58 -0.23 2.26 -16.40
C GLY A 58 -0.89 3.22 -15.42
N MET A 59 -0.72 2.97 -14.11
CA MET A 59 -1.19 3.87 -13.06
C MET A 59 -0.17 3.96 -11.93
N TRP A 60 -0.12 5.14 -11.27
CA TRP A 60 0.80 5.37 -10.17
C TRP A 60 0.17 6.16 -9.04
N PHE A 61 0.38 5.65 -7.80
CA PHE A 61 -0.09 6.27 -6.56
C PHE A 61 1.06 6.34 -5.56
N ASP A 62 1.43 7.57 -5.17
CA ASP A 62 2.51 7.79 -4.19
C ASP A 62 2.27 9.10 -3.42
N HIS A 63 2.70 9.14 -2.17
CA HIS A 63 2.48 10.27 -1.26
C HIS A 63 3.79 10.89 -0.76
N HIS A 64 4.95 10.33 -1.13
CA HIS A 64 6.24 10.77 -0.61
C HIS A 64 6.68 12.12 -1.19
N SER A 65 6.95 13.10 -0.34
CA SER A 65 7.44 14.43 -0.76
C SER A 65 8.74 14.35 -1.58
N SER A 66 9.63 13.42 -1.24
CA SER A 66 10.89 13.19 -1.98
C SER A 66 10.70 12.80 -3.45
N VAL A 67 9.55 12.24 -3.79
CA VAL A 67 9.17 11.89 -5.16
C VAL A 67 8.62 13.12 -5.88
N ILE A 68 7.73 13.84 -5.21
CA ILE A 68 7.03 15.02 -5.75
C ILE A 68 8.02 16.15 -6.04
N ASP A 69 9.00 16.34 -5.17
CA ASP A 69 10.04 17.37 -5.31
C ASP A 69 11.18 16.95 -6.27
N SER A 70 11.12 15.74 -6.82
CA SER A 70 12.18 15.22 -7.66
C SER A 70 12.04 15.67 -9.12
N SER A 71 13.18 15.88 -9.79
CA SER A 71 13.21 16.10 -11.25
C SER A 71 12.82 14.86 -12.07
N ALA A 72 12.55 13.74 -11.40
CA ALA A 72 12.12 12.48 -12.01
C ALA A 72 10.59 12.34 -12.07
N MET A 73 9.84 13.33 -11.56
CA MET A 73 8.39 13.36 -11.68
C MET A 73 7.99 13.45 -13.15
N PRO A 74 7.20 12.52 -13.70
CA PRO A 74 6.76 12.58 -15.09
C PRO A 74 5.80 13.76 -15.31
N GLU A 75 5.81 14.34 -16.52
CA GLU A 75 4.86 15.41 -16.86
C GLU A 75 3.42 14.90 -16.97
N GLU A 76 3.25 13.66 -17.41
CA GLU A 76 1.94 13.00 -17.56
C GLU A 76 1.98 11.59 -16.98
N PHE A 77 0.95 11.24 -16.21
CA PHE A 77 0.70 9.89 -15.71
C PHE A 77 -0.79 9.72 -15.34
N THR A 78 -1.25 8.50 -15.24
CA THR A 78 -2.57 8.16 -14.70
C THR A 78 -2.43 7.78 -13.23
N GLY A 79 -3.37 8.23 -12.39
CA GLY A 79 -3.34 7.97 -10.95
C GLY A 79 -3.32 9.26 -10.12
N LEU A 80 -2.81 9.19 -8.91
CA LEU A 80 -2.74 10.35 -8.01
C LEU A 80 -1.44 10.33 -7.20
N VAL A 81 -0.67 11.42 -7.32
CA VAL A 81 0.58 11.61 -6.56
C VAL A 81 0.58 13.02 -5.98
N GLU A 82 0.47 13.10 -4.67
CA GLU A 82 0.48 14.35 -3.92
C GLU A 82 0.94 14.08 -2.48
N VAL A 83 1.39 15.12 -1.77
CA VAL A 83 1.70 14.98 -0.34
C VAL A 83 0.43 14.63 0.43
N ALA A 84 0.41 13.44 1.01
CA ALA A 84 -0.71 12.90 1.76
C ALA A 84 -0.20 12.04 2.93
N PRO A 85 -1.06 11.70 3.89
CA PRO A 85 -0.69 10.81 4.99
C PRO A 85 -0.31 9.39 4.54
N SER A 86 -0.97 8.86 3.48
CA SER A 86 -0.70 7.53 2.91
C SER A 86 -1.02 7.45 1.42
N ALA A 87 -0.45 6.49 0.70
CA ALA A 87 -0.84 6.17 -0.67
C ALA A 87 -2.22 5.49 -0.71
N ALA A 88 -2.60 4.73 0.32
CA ALA A 88 -3.93 4.14 0.47
C ALA A 88 -5.03 5.22 0.49
N GLY A 89 -4.78 6.33 1.18
CA GLY A 89 -5.68 7.50 1.15
C GLY A 89 -5.83 8.08 -0.25
N LEU A 90 -4.77 8.12 -1.04
CA LEU A 90 -4.81 8.60 -2.42
C LEU A 90 -5.55 7.64 -3.36
N VAL A 91 -5.31 6.32 -3.25
CA VAL A 91 -6.05 5.30 -4.00
C VAL A 91 -7.54 5.37 -3.67
N PHE A 92 -7.88 5.42 -2.39
CA PHE A 92 -9.26 5.57 -1.92
C PHE A 92 -9.93 6.83 -2.47
N LYS A 93 -9.28 7.99 -2.34
CA LYS A 93 -9.75 9.28 -2.86
C LYS A 93 -9.98 9.25 -4.37
N TYR A 94 -9.11 8.57 -5.11
CA TYR A 94 -9.17 8.50 -6.57
C TYR A 94 -10.37 7.68 -7.05
N PHE A 95 -10.64 6.54 -6.43
CA PHE A 95 -11.67 5.60 -6.88
C PHE A 95 -13.03 5.78 -6.22
N LEU A 96 -13.13 6.37 -5.02
CA LEU A 96 -14.38 6.50 -4.27
C LEU A 96 -15.53 7.16 -5.07
N PRO A 97 -15.31 8.20 -5.91
CA PRO A 97 -16.40 8.83 -6.66
C PRO A 97 -17.15 7.88 -7.61
N ASP A 98 -16.43 6.94 -8.22
CA ASP A 98 -16.97 5.96 -9.17
C ASP A 98 -17.29 4.61 -8.52
N HIS A 99 -16.81 4.38 -7.29
CA HIS A 99 -16.91 3.13 -6.53
C HIS A 99 -17.40 3.40 -5.09
N PRO A 100 -18.68 3.77 -4.89
CA PRO A 100 -19.22 4.11 -3.56
C PRO A 100 -19.18 2.94 -2.56
N GLU A 101 -19.08 1.70 -3.03
CA GLU A 101 -18.88 0.51 -2.20
C GLU A 101 -17.57 0.53 -1.40
N LEU A 102 -16.57 1.32 -1.84
CA LEU A 102 -15.32 1.52 -1.12
C LEU A 102 -15.51 2.23 0.23
N SER A 103 -16.68 2.84 0.49
CA SER A 103 -16.96 3.47 1.79
C SER A 103 -16.73 2.53 2.98
N LYS A 104 -16.81 1.22 2.79
CA LYS A 104 -16.46 0.23 3.82
C LYS A 104 -14.99 0.31 4.29
N TYR A 105 -14.09 0.84 3.46
CA TYR A 105 -12.67 1.02 3.79
C TYR A 105 -12.36 2.35 4.48
N GLU A 106 -13.33 3.26 4.64
CA GLU A 106 -13.08 4.62 5.15
C GLU A 106 -12.36 4.61 6.50
N GLN A 107 -12.77 3.74 7.44
CA GLN A 107 -12.13 3.64 8.75
C GLN A 107 -10.73 3.05 8.65
N LEU A 108 -10.55 1.98 7.88
CA LEU A 108 -9.25 1.35 7.65
C LEU A 108 -8.26 2.34 7.02
N VAL A 109 -8.69 3.12 6.04
CA VAL A 109 -7.86 4.16 5.39
C VAL A 109 -7.46 5.24 6.39
N LYS A 110 -8.39 5.76 7.20
CA LYS A 110 -8.07 6.76 8.25
C LYS A 110 -7.05 6.25 9.26
N GLU A 111 -7.15 5.01 9.66
CA GLU A 111 -6.20 4.40 10.59
C GLU A 111 -4.84 4.11 9.92
N THR A 112 -4.85 3.74 8.64
CA THR A 112 -3.63 3.61 7.82
C THR A 112 -2.91 4.95 7.69
N ASP A 113 -3.65 6.04 7.46
CA ASP A 113 -3.12 7.40 7.44
C ASP A 113 -2.37 7.75 8.74
N LEU A 114 -2.94 7.41 9.90
CA LEU A 114 -2.31 7.65 11.20
C LEU A 114 -1.05 6.81 11.40
N VAL A 115 -1.08 5.54 10.96
CA VAL A 115 0.08 4.63 11.07
C VAL A 115 1.23 5.12 10.19
N ASP A 116 0.96 5.44 8.93
CA ASP A 116 2.00 5.77 7.96
C ASP A 116 2.62 7.16 8.21
N SER A 117 1.78 8.14 8.60
CA SER A 117 2.26 9.47 9.02
C SER A 117 2.88 9.49 10.42
N ALA A 118 2.86 8.36 11.14
CA ALA A 118 3.30 8.24 12.55
C ALA A 118 2.58 9.20 13.52
N ASP A 119 1.35 9.60 13.21
CA ASP A 119 0.49 10.43 14.08
C ASP A 119 -0.29 9.57 15.07
N LEU A 120 0.44 8.82 15.89
CA LEU A 120 -0.10 7.87 16.85
C LEU A 120 -0.06 8.42 18.28
N THR A 121 -1.09 8.13 19.04
CA THR A 121 -1.09 8.37 20.48
C THR A 121 -0.16 7.38 21.21
N LEU A 122 0.28 7.76 22.41
CA LEU A 122 1.12 6.87 23.23
C LEU A 122 0.43 5.54 23.57
N ASP A 123 -0.88 5.54 23.69
CA ASP A 123 -1.65 4.34 23.98
C ASP A 123 -1.69 3.40 22.76
N GLN A 124 -1.95 3.93 21.57
CA GLN A 124 -1.89 3.16 20.31
C GLN A 124 -0.52 2.52 20.06
N VAL A 125 0.56 3.17 20.52
CA VAL A 125 1.93 2.62 20.41
C VAL A 125 2.19 1.54 21.46
N LYS A 126 1.69 1.71 22.71
CA LYS A 126 1.96 0.77 23.82
C LYS A 126 1.04 -0.44 23.81
N ASN A 127 -0.20 -0.25 23.40
CA ASN A 127 -1.26 -1.24 23.40
C ASN A 127 -1.93 -1.27 22.03
N PRO A 128 -1.20 -1.62 20.94
CA PRO A 128 -1.77 -1.59 19.61
C PRO A 128 -2.83 -2.67 19.43
N GLU A 129 -3.97 -2.31 18.87
CA GLU A 129 -5.09 -3.20 18.52
C GLU A 129 -5.54 -2.93 17.08
N GLY A 130 -6.27 -3.86 16.47
CA GLY A 130 -6.84 -3.70 15.14
C GLY A 130 -5.81 -3.27 14.08
N THR A 131 -6.12 -2.25 13.34
CA THR A 131 -5.27 -1.71 12.26
C THR A 131 -3.89 -1.23 12.75
N PHE A 132 -3.81 -0.68 13.97
CA PHE A 132 -2.53 -0.24 14.53
C PHE A 132 -1.61 -1.44 14.81
N LEU A 133 -2.14 -2.53 15.35
CA LEU A 133 -1.39 -3.78 15.53
C LEU A 133 -0.97 -4.36 14.17
N LEU A 134 -1.87 -4.38 13.19
CA LEU A 134 -1.56 -4.84 11.85
C LEU A 134 -0.43 -4.01 11.21
N GLY A 135 -0.44 -2.69 11.41
CA GLY A 135 0.64 -1.80 10.97
C GLY A 135 1.99 -2.20 11.57
N PHE A 136 2.07 -2.45 12.88
CA PHE A 136 3.30 -2.91 13.51
C PHE A 136 3.74 -4.32 13.07
N LEU A 137 2.80 -5.21 12.78
CA LEU A 137 3.09 -6.56 12.29
C LEU A 137 3.63 -6.56 10.85
N THR A 138 3.19 -5.63 10.03
CA THR A 138 3.62 -5.51 8.62
C THR A 138 4.83 -4.60 8.43
N ASP A 139 5.17 -3.76 9.42
CA ASP A 139 6.38 -2.93 9.36
C ASP A 139 7.63 -3.81 9.31
N PRO A 140 8.48 -3.68 8.28
CA PRO A 140 9.68 -4.50 8.13
C PRO A 140 10.69 -4.34 9.28
N ARG A 141 10.60 -3.27 10.09
CA ARG A 141 11.52 -3.02 11.22
C ARG A 141 11.08 -3.70 12.51
N THR A 142 9.79 -3.93 12.70
CA THR A 142 9.20 -4.45 13.95
C THR A 142 8.36 -5.70 13.74
N GLY A 143 7.94 -5.95 12.50
CA GLY A 143 6.95 -6.95 12.17
C GLY A 143 7.49 -8.32 11.80
N MET A 144 6.59 -9.16 11.32
CA MET A 144 6.85 -10.56 10.99
C MET A 144 7.74 -10.74 9.76
N GLY A 145 8.01 -9.67 8.99
CA GLY A 145 8.90 -9.72 7.82
C GLY A 145 10.33 -10.17 8.12
N TYR A 146 10.78 -10.02 9.36
CA TYR A 146 12.08 -10.50 9.85
C TYR A 146 12.02 -11.82 10.62
N GLN A 147 10.85 -12.37 10.85
CA GLN A 147 10.70 -13.68 11.50
C GLN A 147 11.11 -14.78 10.51
N GLN A 148 12.20 -15.46 10.82
CA GLN A 148 12.73 -16.52 9.94
C GLN A 148 12.09 -17.89 10.18
N ASP A 149 11.34 -18.05 11.28
CA ASP A 149 10.74 -19.30 11.70
C ASP A 149 9.30 -19.51 11.22
N LEU A 150 8.80 -18.64 10.36
CA LEU A 150 7.47 -18.77 9.77
C LEU A 150 7.49 -19.83 8.65
N ASN A 151 6.45 -20.67 8.62
CA ASN A 151 6.26 -21.69 7.58
C ASN A 151 5.82 -21.12 6.22
N ILE A 152 5.66 -19.80 6.12
CA ILE A 152 5.27 -19.07 4.91
C ILE A 152 6.25 -17.94 4.64
N SER A 153 6.45 -17.58 3.37
CA SER A 153 7.27 -16.42 3.01
C SER A 153 6.59 -15.11 3.39
N ASN A 154 7.39 -14.04 3.55
CA ASN A 154 6.84 -12.70 3.77
C ASN A 154 5.86 -12.30 2.65
N PHE A 155 6.18 -12.60 1.40
CA PHE A 155 5.27 -12.36 0.27
C PHE A 155 3.93 -13.09 0.44
N GLN A 156 3.94 -14.38 0.80
CA GLN A 156 2.71 -15.14 1.03
C GLN A 156 1.89 -14.54 2.18
N TRP A 157 2.55 -14.16 3.27
CA TRP A 157 1.92 -13.50 4.40
C TRP A 157 1.22 -12.19 3.98
N VAL A 158 1.97 -11.28 3.36
CA VAL A 158 1.49 -9.95 2.97
C VAL A 158 0.39 -10.04 1.91
N SER A 159 0.55 -10.91 0.90
CA SER A 159 -0.47 -11.12 -0.14
C SER A 159 -1.76 -11.70 0.43
N SER A 160 -1.67 -12.60 1.42
CA SER A 160 -2.86 -13.12 2.10
C SER A 160 -3.62 -12.02 2.85
N LEU A 161 -2.93 -11.04 3.43
CA LEU A 161 -3.57 -9.89 4.07
C LEU A 161 -4.35 -9.03 3.07
N VAL A 162 -3.79 -8.79 1.87
CA VAL A 162 -4.52 -8.08 0.81
C VAL A 162 -5.85 -8.78 0.50
N GLU A 163 -5.82 -10.10 0.30
CA GLU A 163 -7.03 -10.88 0.02
C GLU A 163 -8.02 -10.90 1.19
N LEU A 164 -7.52 -10.98 2.42
CA LEU A 164 -8.38 -11.00 3.62
C LEU A 164 -9.10 -9.67 3.81
N LEU A 165 -8.44 -8.54 3.59
CA LEU A 165 -9.03 -7.21 3.72
C LEU A 165 -10.16 -6.93 2.71
N THR A 166 -10.25 -7.67 1.60
CA THR A 166 -11.41 -7.58 0.69
C THR A 166 -12.63 -8.34 1.21
N LYS A 167 -12.44 -9.30 2.13
CA LYS A 167 -13.47 -10.22 2.61
C LYS A 167 -13.93 -9.92 4.05
N TYR A 168 -13.03 -9.39 4.86
CA TYR A 168 -13.22 -9.21 6.31
C TYR A 168 -12.77 -7.83 6.75
N SER A 169 -13.33 -7.32 7.84
CA SER A 169 -12.76 -6.17 8.55
C SER A 169 -11.53 -6.62 9.36
N VAL A 170 -10.70 -5.66 9.77
CA VAL A 170 -9.50 -5.97 10.59
C VAL A 170 -9.87 -6.53 11.98
N GLU A 171 -11.10 -6.30 12.42
CA GLU A 171 -11.60 -6.77 13.72
C GLU A 171 -12.11 -8.21 13.69
N GLU A 172 -12.35 -8.79 12.50
CA GLU A 172 -12.79 -10.17 12.29
C GLU A 172 -11.61 -11.13 12.13
#